data_1d3ccf671fbb2df40be65b6815957e20
#
_entry.id   1d3ccf671fbb2df40be65b6815957e20
#
_cell.length_a   1.000
_cell.length_b   1.000
_cell.length_c   1.000
_cell.angle_alpha   90.00
_cell.angle_beta   90.00
_cell.angle_gamma   90.00
#
_symmetry.space_group_name_H-M   'P 1'
#
loop_
_entity.id
_entity.type
_entity.pdbx_description
1 polymer ?
#
loop_
_entity_poly.entity_id
_entity_poly.type
_entity_poly.pdbx_seq_one_letter_code
_entity_poly.pdbx_strand_id
1 'polypeptide(L)'
;MECIIDIEADSLQPTVIHCIVVKDIKTGEVRHWSEGECLTDFPKFASSVTKFIGHNIISFDAPALNKLVGTAINLKSIEDTLILSQLLNPARDGGHSLESWGKRLNYPKSDFNDFSKFSDEMLKYCINDVELTFKVWMCLLPEMKKISRRSIDLEYRIREIIDEQERYGFRLDVKKAMCFAARLQDKSNEIEREVQEVFKPLPSFVKDYTLRLKKDGSLSSVGLNHLEDKSIVAGDHSVIGYQQFNMSSRHQIARHLIMKGWKPEKFTETGHPTVDEAVLKDVQIKEAQLIYEFLLIQNRLAKVQSWLDVVDDDEKVHGSVLTLRAISGRMAHHSPNVAQVPASYSPYGKESRECWTAISPSRSLVGCDASSLELRALAHYLNDPAFAKEVVEGDVHTANQKAAGLETRDQAKTFIYAFIYGAGP
;
A
#
# COMPACT_ATOMS: atom_id res chain seq x y z
N MET A 1 -32.16 -11.74 18.17
CA MET A 1 -32.04 -10.27 18.14
C MET A 1 -30.87 -9.93 17.26
N GLU A 2 -30.99 -8.93 16.38
CA GLU A 2 -29.90 -8.43 15.51
C GLU A 2 -29.53 -7.03 15.95
N CYS A 3 -28.24 -6.77 16.16
CA CYS A 3 -27.76 -5.54 16.76
C CYS A 3 -26.62 -4.92 15.98
N ILE A 4 -26.63 -3.60 15.88
CA ILE A 4 -25.43 -2.81 15.53
C ILE A 4 -24.56 -2.74 16.78
N ILE A 5 -23.25 -2.84 16.64
CA ILE A 5 -22.28 -2.78 17.73
C ILE A 5 -21.07 -1.95 17.35
N ASP A 6 -20.51 -1.28 18.33
CA ASP A 6 -19.21 -0.61 18.27
C ASP A 6 -18.58 -0.60 19.66
N ILE A 7 -17.24 -0.59 19.74
CA ILE A 7 -16.49 -0.57 21.00
C ILE A 7 -15.42 0.51 20.98
N GLU A 8 -15.11 1.06 22.16
CA GLU A 8 -13.93 1.91 22.33
C GLU A 8 -12.92 1.23 23.25
N ALA A 9 -11.65 1.31 22.87
CA ALA A 9 -10.56 0.64 23.55
C ALA A 9 -9.31 1.52 23.61
N ASP A 10 -8.35 1.13 24.45
CA ASP A 10 -7.11 1.87 24.71
C ASP A 10 -6.16 1.98 23.51
N SER A 11 -6.21 1.04 22.57
CA SER A 11 -5.32 1.00 21.41
C SER A 11 -5.85 0.11 20.29
N LEU A 12 -5.18 0.13 19.12
CA LEU A 12 -5.45 -0.81 18.01
C LEU A 12 -5.11 -2.27 18.36
N GLN A 13 -4.25 -2.50 19.37
CA GLN A 13 -4.03 -3.81 19.99
C GLN A 13 -4.57 -3.76 21.42
N PRO A 14 -5.90 -3.88 21.60
CA PRO A 14 -6.55 -3.53 22.86
C PRO A 14 -6.10 -4.41 24.01
N THR A 15 -5.86 -3.73 25.15
CA THR A 15 -5.67 -4.34 26.46
C THR A 15 -6.84 -4.05 27.39
N VAL A 16 -7.58 -2.98 27.14
CA VAL A 16 -8.77 -2.58 27.89
C VAL A 16 -9.86 -2.12 26.93
N ILE A 17 -11.09 -2.57 27.14
CA ILE A 17 -12.29 -2.02 26.51
C ILE A 17 -12.92 -1.03 27.48
N HIS A 18 -13.06 0.21 27.04
CA HIS A 18 -13.63 1.31 27.84
C HIS A 18 -15.16 1.33 27.81
N CYS A 19 -15.74 1.11 26.64
CA CYS A 19 -17.20 0.97 26.52
C CYS A 19 -17.58 0.11 25.33
N ILE A 20 -18.78 -0.45 25.41
CA ILE A 20 -19.46 -1.20 24.36
C ILE A 20 -20.83 -0.54 24.17
N VAL A 21 -21.21 -0.22 22.95
CA VAL A 21 -22.52 0.31 22.62
C VAL A 21 -23.20 -0.61 21.60
N VAL A 22 -24.47 -0.90 21.85
CA VAL A 22 -25.29 -1.78 21.00
C VAL A 22 -26.63 -1.13 20.72
N LYS A 23 -27.08 -1.20 19.46
CA LYS A 23 -28.42 -0.77 19.05
C LYS A 23 -29.19 -1.95 18.46
N ASP A 24 -30.33 -2.29 19.04
CA ASP A 24 -31.25 -3.27 18.45
C ASP A 24 -31.87 -2.70 17.16
N ILE A 25 -31.74 -3.44 16.06
CA ILE A 25 -32.19 -2.97 14.73
C ILE A 25 -33.72 -2.86 14.68
N LYS A 26 -34.44 -3.75 15.38
CA LYS A 26 -35.89 -3.86 15.31
C LYS A 26 -36.58 -2.82 16.19
N THR A 27 -36.09 -2.64 17.42
CA THR A 27 -36.70 -1.75 18.40
C THR A 27 -36.12 -0.34 18.40
N GLY A 28 -34.88 -0.18 17.90
CA GLY A 28 -34.10 1.04 17.96
C GLY A 28 -33.52 1.33 19.35
N GLU A 29 -33.72 0.43 20.33
CA GLU A 29 -33.19 0.59 21.69
C GLU A 29 -31.66 0.58 21.67
N VAL A 30 -31.04 1.55 22.36
CA VAL A 30 -29.58 1.65 22.53
C VAL A 30 -29.25 1.25 23.96
N ARG A 31 -28.30 0.35 24.11
CA ARG A 31 -27.74 -0.07 25.40
C ARG A 31 -26.22 0.11 25.37
N HIS A 32 -25.63 0.37 26.50
CA HIS A 32 -24.19 0.48 26.66
C HIS A 32 -23.71 -0.18 27.94
N TRP A 33 -22.45 -0.55 27.95
CA TRP A 33 -21.67 -1.08 29.07
C TRP A 33 -20.36 -0.33 29.14
N SER A 34 -19.93 0.06 30.31
CA SER A 34 -18.66 0.76 30.54
C SER A 34 -17.86 0.12 31.65
N GLU A 35 -16.55 0.11 31.54
CA GLU A 35 -15.60 -0.39 32.54
C GLU A 35 -15.95 -1.81 33.07
N GLY A 36 -16.12 -1.98 34.37
CA GLY A 36 -16.38 -3.28 34.99
C GLY A 36 -17.62 -4.01 34.50
N GLU A 37 -18.66 -3.29 34.05
CA GLU A 37 -19.87 -3.88 33.48
C GLU A 37 -19.63 -4.61 32.17
N CYS A 38 -18.61 -4.18 31.41
CA CYS A 38 -18.20 -4.86 30.18
C CYS A 38 -17.82 -6.33 30.43
N LEU A 39 -17.19 -6.60 31.56
CA LEU A 39 -16.70 -7.95 31.91
C LEU A 39 -17.77 -8.85 32.50
N THR A 40 -18.80 -8.31 33.14
CA THR A 40 -19.80 -9.08 33.90
C THR A 40 -21.09 -9.34 33.15
N ASP A 41 -21.65 -8.31 32.54
CA ASP A 41 -23.01 -8.35 32.00
C ASP A 41 -23.07 -8.52 30.48
N PHE A 42 -22.11 -7.96 29.76
CA PHE A 42 -22.11 -8.02 28.30
C PHE A 42 -22.03 -9.45 27.74
N PRO A 43 -21.22 -10.41 28.24
CA PRO A 43 -21.19 -11.79 27.72
C PRO A 43 -22.55 -12.48 27.77
N LYS A 44 -23.31 -12.23 28.83
CA LYS A 44 -24.67 -12.77 28.97
C LYS A 44 -25.63 -12.15 27.95
N PHE A 45 -25.55 -10.85 27.73
CA PHE A 45 -26.29 -10.18 26.68
C PHE A 45 -25.88 -10.71 25.29
N ALA A 46 -24.57 -10.75 25.01
CA ALA A 46 -24.04 -11.19 23.73
C ALA A 46 -24.50 -12.61 23.32
N SER A 47 -24.66 -13.53 24.29
CA SER A 47 -25.18 -14.88 24.05
C SER A 47 -26.62 -14.91 23.55
N SER A 48 -27.41 -13.85 23.76
CA SER A 48 -28.77 -13.72 23.27
C SER A 48 -28.88 -13.10 21.87
N VAL A 49 -27.77 -12.52 21.36
CA VAL A 49 -27.73 -11.87 20.04
C VAL A 49 -27.47 -12.90 18.96
N THR A 50 -28.31 -12.93 17.95
CA THR A 50 -28.16 -13.82 16.80
C THR A 50 -27.23 -13.27 15.72
N LYS A 51 -27.12 -11.91 15.64
CA LYS A 51 -26.27 -11.25 14.67
C LYS A 51 -25.79 -9.89 15.17
N PHE A 52 -24.50 -9.67 15.11
CA PHE A 52 -23.84 -8.38 15.31
C PHE A 52 -23.46 -7.77 13.97
N ILE A 53 -23.77 -6.52 13.79
CA ILE A 53 -23.40 -5.73 12.62
C ILE A 53 -22.47 -4.60 13.11
N GLY A 54 -21.26 -4.55 12.58
CA GLY A 54 -20.27 -3.53 12.93
C GLY A 54 -19.49 -3.04 11.71
N HIS A 55 -18.71 -2.00 11.88
CA HIS A 55 -17.83 -1.48 10.83
C HIS A 55 -16.39 -1.88 11.12
N ASN A 56 -15.83 -2.83 10.35
CA ASN A 56 -14.56 -3.51 10.62
C ASN A 56 -14.60 -4.46 11.84
N ILE A 57 -15.77 -4.96 12.15
CA ILE A 57 -16.02 -5.81 13.33
C ILE A 57 -15.20 -7.10 13.32
N ILE A 58 -14.93 -7.68 12.14
CA ILE A 58 -14.17 -8.92 12.00
C ILE A 58 -12.73 -8.74 12.49
N SER A 59 -12.10 -7.62 12.15
CA SER A 59 -10.69 -7.37 12.46
C SER A 59 -10.48 -6.74 13.84
N PHE A 60 -11.46 -6.03 14.40
CA PHE A 60 -11.29 -5.26 15.63
C PHE A 60 -12.24 -5.67 16.76
N ASP A 61 -13.54 -5.38 16.63
CA ASP A 61 -14.47 -5.50 17.77
C ASP A 61 -14.62 -6.95 18.24
N ALA A 62 -14.89 -7.89 17.31
CA ALA A 62 -15.14 -9.28 17.70
C ALA A 62 -13.91 -9.95 18.32
N PRO A 63 -12.67 -9.82 17.78
CA PRO A 63 -11.48 -10.32 18.43
C PRO A 63 -11.22 -9.70 19.81
N ALA A 64 -11.42 -8.38 19.96
CA ALA A 64 -11.24 -7.69 21.24
C ALA A 64 -12.24 -8.18 22.30
N LEU A 65 -13.51 -8.26 21.95
CA LEU A 65 -14.58 -8.76 22.83
C LEU A 65 -14.33 -10.22 23.22
N ASN A 66 -13.95 -11.07 22.28
CA ASN A 66 -13.64 -12.48 22.57
C ASN A 66 -12.45 -12.63 23.51
N LYS A 67 -11.40 -11.82 23.30
CA LYS A 67 -10.15 -11.89 24.12
C LYS A 67 -10.34 -11.29 25.50
N LEU A 68 -10.95 -10.10 25.61
CA LEU A 68 -10.94 -9.29 26.85
C LEU A 68 -12.20 -9.46 27.69
N VAL A 69 -13.33 -9.76 27.04
CA VAL A 69 -14.65 -9.87 27.70
C VAL A 69 -15.13 -11.31 27.78
N GLY A 70 -14.52 -12.22 27.01
CA GLY A 70 -14.85 -13.64 27.03
C GLY A 70 -16.13 -14.00 26.27
N THR A 71 -16.47 -13.22 25.22
CA THR A 71 -17.56 -13.57 24.31
C THR A 71 -17.15 -14.69 23.34
N ALA A 72 -18.10 -15.26 22.58
CA ALA A 72 -17.86 -16.28 21.57
C ALA A 72 -18.40 -15.84 20.20
N ILE A 73 -18.19 -14.56 19.86
CA ILE A 73 -18.64 -13.99 18.60
C ILE A 73 -17.81 -14.59 17.45
N ASN A 74 -18.48 -15.07 16.41
CA ASN A 74 -17.83 -15.72 15.26
C ASN A 74 -18.48 -15.29 13.94
N LEU A 75 -17.87 -15.65 12.81
CA LEU A 75 -18.30 -15.19 11.47
C LEU A 75 -19.77 -15.50 11.14
N LYS A 76 -20.39 -16.55 11.74
CA LYS A 76 -21.80 -16.88 11.48
C LYS A 76 -22.76 -15.88 12.12
N SER A 77 -22.29 -15.16 13.14
CA SER A 77 -23.04 -14.16 13.87
C SER A 77 -22.62 -12.72 13.58
N ILE A 78 -21.86 -12.48 12.50
CA ILE A 78 -21.34 -11.16 12.13
C ILE A 78 -21.82 -10.72 10.75
N GLU A 79 -22.03 -9.39 10.60
CA GLU A 79 -22.02 -8.69 9.32
C GLU A 79 -21.05 -7.50 9.43
N ASP A 80 -20.10 -7.41 8.51
CA ASP A 80 -19.09 -6.36 8.49
C ASP A 80 -19.39 -5.32 7.40
N THR A 81 -19.79 -4.12 7.81
CA THR A 81 -20.20 -3.07 6.89
C THR A 81 -19.03 -2.48 6.09
N LEU A 82 -17.78 -2.57 6.57
CA LEU A 82 -16.61 -2.14 5.82
C LEU A 82 -16.37 -3.07 4.63
N ILE A 83 -16.31 -4.38 4.87
CA ILE A 83 -16.11 -5.39 3.82
C ILE A 83 -17.28 -5.37 2.83
N LEU A 84 -18.51 -5.29 3.32
CA LEU A 84 -19.69 -5.16 2.45
C LEU A 84 -19.62 -3.91 1.57
N SER A 85 -19.25 -2.77 2.13
CA SER A 85 -19.10 -1.52 1.37
C SER A 85 -18.08 -1.65 0.24
N GLN A 86 -16.95 -2.30 0.50
CA GLN A 86 -15.89 -2.55 -0.48
C GLN A 86 -16.30 -3.55 -1.55
N LEU A 87 -16.92 -4.67 -1.14
CA LEU A 87 -17.34 -5.74 -2.04
C LEU A 87 -18.46 -5.30 -2.99
N LEU A 88 -19.42 -4.52 -2.48
CA LEU A 88 -20.59 -4.08 -3.25
C LEU A 88 -20.26 -2.95 -4.25
N ASN A 89 -19.32 -2.08 -3.91
CA ASN A 89 -18.88 -1.00 -4.79
C ASN A 89 -17.43 -0.58 -4.48
N PRO A 90 -16.42 -1.24 -5.06
CA PRO A 90 -15.01 -0.95 -4.77
C PRO A 90 -14.56 0.46 -5.20
N ALA A 91 -15.30 1.10 -6.11
CA ALA A 91 -15.04 2.47 -6.61
C ALA A 91 -15.92 3.53 -5.92
N ARG A 92 -16.37 3.28 -4.69
CA ARG A 92 -17.24 4.21 -3.95
C ARG A 92 -16.53 5.53 -3.67
N ASP A 93 -17.12 6.63 -4.13
CA ASP A 93 -16.55 7.97 -3.98
C ASP A 93 -16.26 8.31 -2.52
N GLY A 94 -15.07 8.87 -2.24
CA GLY A 94 -14.61 9.21 -0.91
C GLY A 94 -14.18 8.00 -0.05
N GLY A 95 -14.30 6.76 -0.56
CA GLY A 95 -13.87 5.54 0.13
C GLY A 95 -14.91 4.90 1.04
N HIS A 96 -14.44 4.02 1.94
CA HIS A 96 -15.31 3.09 2.68
C HIS A 96 -15.27 3.28 4.20
N SER A 97 -14.41 4.17 4.72
CA SER A 97 -14.33 4.43 6.16
C SER A 97 -15.65 4.97 6.71
N LEU A 98 -15.87 4.78 8.01
CA LEU A 98 -17.06 5.30 8.66
C LEU A 98 -17.17 6.83 8.53
N GLU A 99 -16.04 7.55 8.59
CA GLU A 99 -15.97 8.98 8.30
C GLU A 99 -16.44 9.33 6.88
N SER A 100 -16.01 8.57 5.86
CA SER A 100 -16.44 8.77 4.48
C SER A 100 -17.94 8.52 4.29
N TRP A 101 -18.46 7.52 4.98
CA TRP A 101 -19.90 7.27 5.04
C TRP A 101 -20.66 8.39 5.75
N GLY A 102 -20.12 8.93 6.83
CA GLY A 102 -20.69 10.06 7.53
C GLY A 102 -20.86 11.29 6.64
N LYS A 103 -19.82 11.63 5.87
CA LYS A 103 -19.88 12.72 4.88
C LYS A 103 -20.95 12.45 3.82
N ARG A 104 -21.03 11.23 3.29
CA ARG A 104 -22.01 10.83 2.26
C ARG A 104 -23.45 10.86 2.75
N LEU A 105 -23.68 10.50 4.01
CA LEU A 105 -25.01 10.43 4.62
C LEU A 105 -25.43 11.75 5.29
N ASN A 106 -24.61 12.82 5.21
CA ASN A 106 -24.79 14.07 5.95
C ASN A 106 -25.00 13.83 7.47
N TYR A 107 -24.28 12.86 7.99
CA TYR A 107 -24.22 12.50 9.41
C TYR A 107 -22.77 12.37 9.83
N PRO A 108 -22.10 13.50 10.10
CA PRO A 108 -20.65 13.49 10.33
C PRO A 108 -20.28 12.67 11.57
N LYS A 109 -19.19 11.94 11.47
CA LYS A 109 -18.55 11.31 12.61
C LYS A 109 -18.10 12.43 13.56
N SER A 110 -18.33 12.26 14.87
CA SER A 110 -17.83 13.21 15.85
C SER A 110 -16.31 13.11 16.00
N ASP A 111 -15.66 14.21 16.37
CA ASP A 111 -14.21 14.23 16.63
C ASP A 111 -13.95 13.78 18.07
N PHE A 112 -13.11 12.76 18.23
CA PHE A 112 -12.61 12.28 19.51
C PHE A 112 -11.21 11.72 19.36
N ASN A 113 -10.32 11.95 20.33
CA ASN A 113 -8.90 11.56 20.20
C ASN A 113 -8.22 11.12 21.51
N ASP A 114 -8.91 11.16 22.65
CA ASP A 114 -8.36 10.70 23.94
C ASP A 114 -8.92 9.32 24.33
N PHE A 115 -8.25 8.27 23.84
CA PHE A 115 -8.59 6.87 24.14
C PHE A 115 -7.83 6.32 25.37
N SER A 116 -7.20 7.16 26.18
CA SER A 116 -6.38 6.71 27.32
C SER A 116 -7.22 6.18 28.49
N LYS A 117 -8.46 6.64 28.63
CA LYS A 117 -9.40 6.26 29.69
C LYS A 117 -10.84 6.51 29.27
N PHE A 118 -11.77 5.83 29.94
CA PHE A 118 -13.21 6.08 29.75
C PHE A 118 -13.59 7.53 30.05
N SER A 119 -14.48 8.10 29.23
CA SER A 119 -15.14 9.38 29.46
C SER A 119 -16.57 9.39 28.88
N ASP A 120 -17.42 10.29 29.36
CA ASP A 120 -18.77 10.49 28.80
C ASP A 120 -18.73 10.98 27.35
N GLU A 121 -17.69 11.70 26.99
CA GLU A 121 -17.43 12.14 25.60
C GLU A 121 -17.11 10.94 24.70
N MET A 122 -16.30 9.99 25.19
CA MET A 122 -16.00 8.73 24.48
C MET A 122 -17.29 7.91 24.30
N LEU A 123 -18.14 7.80 25.31
CA LEU A 123 -19.40 7.10 25.19
C LEU A 123 -20.33 7.75 24.14
N LYS A 124 -20.43 9.08 24.13
CA LYS A 124 -21.19 9.80 23.10
C LYS A 124 -20.64 9.58 21.70
N TYR A 125 -19.31 9.54 21.56
CA TYR A 125 -18.63 9.22 20.31
C TYR A 125 -18.98 7.81 19.83
N CYS A 126 -18.89 6.79 20.69
CA CYS A 126 -19.27 5.42 20.38
C CYS A 126 -20.77 5.29 20.01
N ILE A 127 -21.67 5.98 20.71
CA ILE A 127 -23.10 6.03 20.37
C ILE A 127 -23.32 6.63 18.98
N ASN A 128 -22.57 7.69 18.63
CA ASN A 128 -22.64 8.30 17.30
C ASN A 128 -22.17 7.33 16.20
N ASP A 129 -21.11 6.57 16.46
CA ASP A 129 -20.56 5.58 15.49
C ASP A 129 -21.52 4.40 15.32
N VAL A 130 -22.20 3.93 16.37
CA VAL A 130 -23.27 2.93 16.27
C VAL A 130 -24.45 3.45 15.43
N GLU A 131 -24.87 4.69 15.63
CA GLU A 131 -25.95 5.29 14.85
C GLU A 131 -25.57 5.46 13.38
N LEU A 132 -24.36 5.90 13.12
CA LEU A 132 -23.82 6.01 11.75
C LEU A 132 -23.71 4.63 11.08
N THR A 133 -23.21 3.63 11.81
CA THR A 133 -23.12 2.24 11.31
C THR A 133 -24.50 1.66 10.99
N PHE A 134 -25.51 1.96 11.79
CA PHE A 134 -26.90 1.60 11.49
C PHE A 134 -27.37 2.22 10.15
N LYS A 135 -27.09 3.50 9.92
CA LYS A 135 -27.45 4.17 8.66
C LYS A 135 -26.71 3.55 7.47
N VAL A 136 -25.42 3.23 7.62
CA VAL A 136 -24.62 2.52 6.62
C VAL A 136 -25.23 1.15 6.31
N TRP A 137 -25.56 0.36 7.32
CA TRP A 137 -26.21 -0.93 7.18
C TRP A 137 -27.50 -0.84 6.36
N MET A 138 -28.37 0.13 6.70
CA MET A 138 -29.63 0.34 5.98
C MET A 138 -29.41 0.69 4.50
N CYS A 139 -28.33 1.41 4.16
CA CYS A 139 -27.95 1.71 2.78
C CYS A 139 -27.41 0.48 2.04
N LEU A 140 -26.67 -0.40 2.71
CA LEU A 140 -26.08 -1.58 2.08
C LEU A 140 -27.09 -2.74 1.85
N LEU A 141 -28.12 -2.85 2.65
CA LEU A 141 -29.13 -3.90 2.55
C LEU A 141 -29.73 -4.08 1.15
N PRO A 142 -30.14 -3.03 0.43
CA PRO A 142 -30.64 -3.17 -0.95
C PRO A 142 -29.55 -3.61 -1.92
N GLU A 143 -28.30 -3.15 -1.72
CA GLU A 143 -27.17 -3.49 -2.57
C GLU A 143 -26.78 -4.98 -2.43
N MET A 144 -26.85 -5.52 -1.21
CA MET A 144 -26.55 -6.93 -0.91
C MET A 144 -27.43 -7.92 -1.69
N LYS A 145 -28.63 -7.53 -2.11
CA LYS A 145 -29.50 -8.39 -2.94
C LYS A 145 -28.91 -8.70 -4.31
N LYS A 146 -27.91 -7.96 -4.75
CA LYS A 146 -27.26 -8.11 -6.06
C LYS A 146 -26.08 -9.08 -6.03
N ILE A 147 -25.67 -9.55 -4.86
CA ILE A 147 -24.51 -10.43 -4.70
C ILE A 147 -24.92 -11.72 -3.93
N SER A 148 -24.21 -12.81 -4.20
CA SER A 148 -24.49 -14.06 -3.51
C SER A 148 -24.01 -14.02 -2.06
N ARG A 149 -24.74 -14.64 -1.14
CA ARG A 149 -24.30 -14.82 0.25
C ARG A 149 -22.93 -15.52 0.32
N ARG A 150 -22.69 -16.50 -0.58
CA ARG A 150 -21.43 -17.21 -0.67
C ARG A 150 -20.23 -16.30 -0.95
N SER A 151 -20.40 -15.24 -1.76
CA SER A 151 -19.35 -14.28 -2.02
C SER A 151 -19.03 -13.45 -0.78
N ILE A 152 -20.05 -13.04 -0.02
CA ILE A 152 -19.88 -12.33 1.24
C ILE A 152 -19.15 -13.21 2.27
N ASP A 153 -19.60 -14.45 2.45
CA ASP A 153 -18.99 -15.40 3.40
C ASP A 153 -17.54 -15.72 3.04
N LEU A 154 -17.20 -15.74 1.74
CA LEU A 154 -15.82 -15.91 1.28
C LEU A 154 -14.94 -14.75 1.72
N GLU A 155 -15.38 -13.51 1.52
CA GLU A 155 -14.59 -12.32 1.90
C GLU A 155 -14.44 -12.20 3.43
N TYR A 156 -15.47 -12.54 4.20
CA TYR A 156 -15.38 -12.59 5.66
C TYR A 156 -14.35 -13.62 6.12
N ARG A 157 -14.38 -14.82 5.51
CA ARG A 157 -13.41 -15.87 5.83
C ARG A 157 -11.99 -15.51 5.42
N ILE A 158 -11.84 -14.86 4.26
CA ILE A 158 -10.54 -14.33 3.82
C ILE A 158 -10.02 -13.30 4.82
N ARG A 159 -10.85 -12.36 5.28
CA ARG A 159 -10.42 -11.34 6.26
C ARG A 159 -9.94 -12.00 7.56
N GLU A 160 -10.68 -12.98 8.07
CA GLU A 160 -10.29 -13.72 9.28
C GLU A 160 -8.92 -14.42 9.12
N ILE A 161 -8.69 -15.07 7.96
CA ILE A 161 -7.40 -15.74 7.66
C ILE A 161 -6.27 -14.71 7.57
N ILE A 162 -6.52 -13.56 6.94
CA ILE A 162 -5.51 -12.50 6.81
C ILE A 162 -5.21 -11.87 8.17
N ASP A 163 -6.21 -11.65 9.02
CA ASP A 163 -6.00 -11.15 10.38
C ASP A 163 -5.13 -12.12 11.22
N GLU A 164 -5.33 -13.42 11.03
CA GLU A 164 -4.47 -14.44 11.66
C GLU A 164 -3.05 -14.38 11.11
N GLN A 165 -2.88 -14.26 9.79
CA GLN A 165 -1.58 -14.11 9.15
C GLN A 165 -0.84 -12.86 9.63
N GLU A 166 -1.53 -11.71 9.69
CA GLU A 166 -0.97 -10.44 10.17
C GLU A 166 -0.52 -10.55 11.63
N ARG A 167 -1.33 -11.16 12.51
CA ARG A 167 -0.95 -11.40 13.92
C ARG A 167 0.21 -12.38 14.08
N TYR A 168 0.28 -13.39 13.22
CA TYR A 168 1.37 -14.38 13.27
C TYR A 168 2.69 -13.79 12.79
N GLY A 169 2.68 -12.96 11.75
CA GLY A 169 3.85 -12.36 11.14
C GLY A 169 4.74 -13.35 10.38
N PHE A 170 5.76 -12.81 9.73
CA PHE A 170 6.79 -13.58 8.99
C PHE A 170 8.16 -13.34 9.62
N ARG A 171 8.89 -14.41 9.89
CA ARG A 171 10.21 -14.30 10.52
C ARG A 171 11.23 -13.75 9.53
N LEU A 172 11.93 -12.70 9.95
CA LEU A 172 13.07 -12.09 9.28
C LEU A 172 14.37 -12.56 9.98
N ASP A 173 15.35 -13.01 9.21
CA ASP A 173 16.73 -13.15 9.69
C ASP A 173 17.35 -11.75 9.75
N VAL A 174 17.18 -11.10 10.90
CA VAL A 174 17.57 -9.69 11.13
C VAL A 174 19.06 -9.50 10.85
N LYS A 175 19.92 -10.41 11.29
CA LYS A 175 21.36 -10.33 11.07
C LYS A 175 21.69 -10.39 9.57
N LYS A 176 21.06 -11.30 8.84
CA LYS A 176 21.25 -11.43 7.39
C LYS A 176 20.72 -10.20 6.64
N ALA A 177 19.57 -9.70 7.05
CA ALA A 177 18.97 -8.49 6.48
C ALA A 177 19.86 -7.25 6.71
N MET A 178 20.41 -7.07 7.92
CA MET A 178 21.36 -5.98 8.23
C MET A 178 22.65 -6.08 7.41
N CYS A 179 23.25 -7.29 7.32
CA CYS A 179 24.43 -7.50 6.49
C CYS A 179 24.15 -7.23 5.00
N PHE A 180 22.96 -7.59 4.53
CA PHE A 180 22.56 -7.33 3.16
C PHE A 180 22.32 -5.83 2.91
N ALA A 181 21.65 -5.12 3.81
CA ALA A 181 21.48 -3.68 3.75
C ALA A 181 22.82 -2.93 3.72
N ALA A 182 23.78 -3.33 4.58
CA ALA A 182 25.13 -2.76 4.60
C ALA A 182 25.85 -2.93 3.25
N ARG A 183 25.81 -4.12 2.66
CA ARG A 183 26.40 -4.37 1.31
C ARG A 183 25.75 -3.53 0.22
N LEU A 184 24.42 -3.36 0.25
CA LEU A 184 23.71 -2.50 -0.69
C LEU A 184 24.10 -1.03 -0.50
N GLN A 185 24.25 -0.58 0.74
CA GLN A 185 24.69 0.79 1.05
C GLN A 185 26.11 1.05 0.57
N ASP A 186 27.05 0.12 0.80
CA ASP A 186 28.43 0.24 0.33
C ASP A 186 28.48 0.33 -1.20
N LYS A 187 27.71 -0.52 -1.89
CA LYS A 187 27.60 -0.49 -3.35
C LYS A 187 26.96 0.81 -3.86
N SER A 188 25.95 1.31 -3.17
CA SER A 188 25.34 2.61 -3.48
C SER A 188 26.35 3.74 -3.36
N ASN A 189 27.15 3.78 -2.29
CA ASN A 189 28.17 4.79 -2.06
C ASN A 189 29.30 4.70 -3.11
N GLU A 190 29.63 3.51 -3.59
CA GLU A 190 30.59 3.30 -4.67
C GLU A 190 30.08 3.93 -5.98
N ILE A 191 28.86 3.59 -6.37
CA ILE A 191 28.23 4.13 -7.59
C ILE A 191 28.05 5.65 -7.48
N GLU A 192 27.68 6.17 -6.31
CA GLU A 192 27.55 7.60 -6.11
C GLU A 192 28.85 8.35 -6.40
N ARG A 193 29.98 7.84 -5.93
CA ARG A 193 31.30 8.40 -6.24
C ARG A 193 31.59 8.37 -7.76
N GLU A 194 31.35 7.24 -8.41
CA GLU A 194 31.53 7.11 -9.85
C GLU A 194 30.63 8.07 -10.63
N VAL A 195 29.38 8.21 -10.23
CA VAL A 195 28.42 9.13 -10.85
C VAL A 195 28.86 10.58 -10.71
N GLN A 196 29.36 11.02 -9.54
CA GLN A 196 29.85 12.40 -9.36
C GLN A 196 31.09 12.72 -10.22
N GLU A 197 31.88 11.70 -10.58
CA GLU A 197 33.00 11.86 -11.54
C GLU A 197 32.50 12.03 -12.98
N VAL A 198 31.42 11.33 -13.34
CA VAL A 198 30.87 11.32 -14.70
C VAL A 198 29.93 12.50 -14.96
N PHE A 199 29.08 12.82 -14.01
CA PHE A 199 28.07 13.87 -14.12
C PHE A 199 28.55 15.17 -13.47
N LYS A 200 29.23 15.99 -14.25
CA LYS A 200 29.73 17.29 -13.76
C LYS A 200 28.59 18.25 -13.44
N PRO A 201 28.80 19.17 -12.47
CA PRO A 201 27.82 20.19 -12.14
C PRO A 201 27.37 20.98 -13.37
N LEU A 202 26.08 21.22 -13.51
CA LEU A 202 25.53 22.04 -14.58
C LEU A 202 25.25 23.48 -14.11
N PRO A 203 25.44 24.47 -15.02
CA PRO A 203 25.03 25.83 -14.72
C PRO A 203 23.52 25.90 -14.43
N SER A 204 23.16 26.55 -13.36
CA SER A 204 21.79 26.77 -12.92
C SER A 204 21.58 28.26 -12.66
N PHE A 205 20.46 28.75 -13.17
CA PHE A 205 20.06 30.14 -12.88
C PHE A 205 19.77 30.29 -11.38
N VAL A 206 20.33 31.32 -10.77
CA VAL A 206 20.12 31.64 -9.35
C VAL A 206 19.15 32.80 -9.23
N LYS A 207 19.50 33.95 -9.80
CA LYS A 207 18.69 35.15 -9.72
C LYS A 207 19.16 36.23 -10.72
N ASP A 208 18.23 37.06 -11.17
CA ASP A 208 18.51 38.29 -11.89
C ASP A 208 18.73 39.44 -10.91
N TYR A 209 19.73 40.26 -11.21
CA TYR A 209 20.07 41.45 -10.46
C TYR A 209 20.03 42.64 -11.39
N THR A 210 19.36 43.73 -10.95
CA THR A 210 19.38 45.03 -11.57
C THR A 210 20.27 45.95 -10.72
N LEU A 211 21.43 46.31 -11.26
CA LEU A 211 22.33 47.25 -10.59
C LEU A 211 21.82 48.69 -10.75
N ARG A 212 21.63 49.34 -9.60
CA ARG A 212 21.22 50.75 -9.54
C ARG A 212 22.39 51.62 -9.12
N LEU A 213 22.50 52.79 -9.77
CA LEU A 213 23.41 53.82 -9.36
C LEU A 213 22.84 54.59 -8.16
N LYS A 214 23.71 54.98 -7.23
CA LYS A 214 23.37 55.92 -6.18
C LYS A 214 23.26 57.33 -6.75
N LYS A 215 22.76 58.30 -5.97
CA LYS A 215 22.59 59.68 -6.38
C LYS A 215 23.92 60.36 -6.76
N ASP A 216 25.04 59.86 -6.25
CA ASP A 216 26.40 60.34 -6.52
C ASP A 216 27.04 59.68 -7.77
N GLY A 217 26.31 58.87 -8.49
CA GLY A 217 26.78 58.15 -9.66
C GLY A 217 27.57 56.86 -9.36
N SER A 218 27.81 56.53 -8.09
CA SER A 218 28.48 55.29 -7.73
C SER A 218 27.51 54.11 -7.76
N LEU A 219 28.04 52.87 -7.95
CA LEU A 219 27.25 51.65 -7.90
C LEU A 219 26.73 51.40 -6.49
N SER A 220 25.46 50.97 -6.39
CA SER A 220 24.87 50.48 -5.15
C SER A 220 25.59 49.22 -4.70
N SER A 221 26.02 49.16 -3.45
CA SER A 221 26.62 47.95 -2.87
C SER A 221 25.64 46.78 -2.73
N VAL A 222 24.35 47.06 -2.80
CA VAL A 222 23.28 46.04 -2.79
C VAL A 222 23.32 45.31 -4.12
N GLY A 223 23.79 44.07 -4.15
CA GLY A 223 23.93 43.27 -5.36
C GLY A 223 25.38 43.00 -5.80
N LEU A 224 26.38 43.72 -5.26
CA LEU A 224 27.79 43.42 -5.53
C LEU A 224 28.36 42.29 -4.63
N ASN A 225 27.73 42.03 -3.48
CA ASN A 225 28.24 41.08 -2.49
C ASN A 225 28.26 39.61 -2.98
N HIS A 226 27.62 39.31 -4.08
CA HIS A 226 27.59 37.98 -4.68
C HIS A 226 28.61 37.79 -5.82
N LEU A 227 29.32 38.88 -6.22
CA LEU A 227 30.40 38.81 -7.19
C LEU A 227 31.72 38.48 -6.49
N GLU A 228 32.26 37.28 -6.77
CA GLU A 228 33.52 36.82 -6.18
C GLU A 228 34.68 37.76 -6.54
N ASP A 229 34.64 38.35 -7.69
CA ASP A 229 35.73 39.15 -8.31
C ASP A 229 35.57 40.66 -8.18
N LYS A 230 34.52 41.16 -7.51
CA LYS A 230 34.21 42.61 -7.40
C LYS A 230 34.34 43.39 -8.72
N SER A 231 34.22 42.70 -9.84
CA SER A 231 34.18 43.29 -11.16
C SER A 231 33.03 44.29 -11.24
N ILE A 232 33.27 45.50 -11.70
CA ILE A 232 32.20 46.49 -11.86
C ILE A 232 31.40 46.11 -13.07
N VAL A 233 30.19 45.60 -12.85
CA VAL A 233 29.21 45.33 -13.91
C VAL A 233 28.18 46.46 -13.87
N ALA A 234 28.09 47.23 -14.95
CA ALA A 234 27.02 48.21 -15.11
C ALA A 234 25.86 47.60 -15.87
N GLY A 235 24.70 47.54 -15.23
CA GLY A 235 23.46 47.04 -15.85
C GLY A 235 22.92 45.75 -15.25
N ASP A 236 21.90 45.24 -15.88
CA ASP A 236 21.22 44.01 -15.48
C ASP A 236 22.09 42.79 -15.78
N HIS A 237 22.16 41.86 -14.83
CA HIS A 237 22.87 40.59 -15.01
C HIS A 237 22.21 39.46 -14.25
N SER A 238 22.41 38.25 -14.78
CA SER A 238 21.98 37.03 -14.12
C SER A 238 23.13 36.36 -13.40
N VAL A 239 22.90 35.94 -12.16
CA VAL A 239 23.83 35.09 -11.42
C VAL A 239 23.53 33.63 -11.77
N ILE A 240 24.59 32.94 -12.23
CA ILE A 240 24.54 31.52 -12.56
C ILE A 240 25.41 30.80 -11.51
N GLY A 241 24.78 29.89 -10.77
CA GLY A 241 25.48 28.95 -9.90
C GLY A 241 25.73 27.63 -10.62
N TYR A 242 26.51 26.76 -9.99
CA TYR A 242 26.70 25.38 -10.47
C TYR A 242 25.94 24.44 -9.53
N GLN A 243 24.96 23.71 -10.07
CA GLN A 243 24.20 22.73 -9.33
C GLN A 243 24.90 21.37 -9.42
N GLN A 244 25.27 20.82 -8.27
CA GLN A 244 25.77 19.45 -8.16
C GLN A 244 24.71 18.47 -8.64
N PHE A 245 25.14 17.39 -9.29
CA PHE A 245 24.24 16.37 -9.75
C PHE A 245 23.62 15.59 -8.58
N ASN A 246 22.30 15.55 -8.53
CA ASN A 246 21.53 14.81 -7.52
C ASN A 246 20.86 13.61 -8.18
N MET A 247 21.32 12.41 -7.85
CA MET A 247 20.80 11.14 -8.38
C MET A 247 19.37 10.82 -7.94
N SER A 248 18.87 11.47 -6.88
CA SER A 248 17.46 11.35 -6.49
C SER A 248 16.52 12.25 -7.31
N SER A 249 17.09 13.22 -8.05
CA SER A 249 16.33 14.15 -8.88
C SER A 249 16.09 13.61 -10.28
N ARG A 250 14.90 13.07 -10.53
CA ARG A 250 14.49 12.57 -11.85
C ARG A 250 14.63 13.62 -12.96
N HIS A 251 14.40 14.91 -12.65
CA HIS A 251 14.57 16.01 -13.59
C HIS A 251 16.04 16.22 -13.98
N GLN A 252 16.97 16.17 -13.00
CA GLN A 252 18.39 16.29 -13.29
C GLN A 252 18.88 15.08 -14.09
N ILE A 253 18.47 13.87 -13.72
CA ILE A 253 18.81 12.65 -14.48
C ILE A 253 18.35 12.80 -15.93
N ALA A 254 17.08 13.12 -16.15
CA ALA A 254 16.53 13.30 -17.49
C ALA A 254 17.32 14.34 -18.29
N ARG A 255 17.58 15.52 -17.71
CA ARG A 255 18.36 16.60 -18.37
C ARG A 255 19.75 16.13 -18.79
N HIS A 256 20.49 15.50 -17.88
CA HIS A 256 21.84 15.01 -18.18
C HIS A 256 21.85 13.91 -19.25
N LEU A 257 20.93 12.94 -19.17
CA LEU A 257 20.85 11.86 -20.14
C LEU A 257 20.41 12.37 -21.53
N ILE A 258 19.52 13.34 -21.62
CA ILE A 258 19.14 13.99 -22.89
C ILE A 258 20.36 14.69 -23.51
N MET A 259 21.18 15.37 -22.72
CA MET A 259 22.43 15.97 -23.20
C MET A 259 23.44 14.92 -23.72
N LYS A 260 23.34 13.67 -23.24
CA LYS A 260 24.14 12.52 -23.70
C LYS A 260 23.49 11.76 -24.87
N GLY A 261 22.36 12.26 -25.40
CA GLY A 261 21.67 11.69 -26.56
C GLY A 261 20.48 10.77 -26.24
N TRP A 262 20.07 10.67 -24.97
CA TRP A 262 18.88 9.92 -24.64
C TRP A 262 17.63 10.61 -25.21
N LYS A 263 16.78 9.83 -25.86
CA LYS A 263 15.47 10.27 -26.35
C LYS A 263 14.39 9.60 -25.53
N PRO A 264 13.73 10.31 -24.60
CA PRO A 264 12.68 9.73 -23.78
C PRO A 264 11.45 9.40 -24.63
N GLU A 265 10.92 8.20 -24.43
CA GLU A 265 9.70 7.71 -25.11
C GLU A 265 8.47 7.79 -24.19
N LYS A 266 8.68 7.78 -22.87
CA LYS A 266 7.62 7.81 -21.86
C LYS A 266 7.67 9.11 -21.06
N PHE A 267 6.48 9.66 -20.80
CA PHE A 267 6.31 10.90 -20.06
C PHE A 267 5.30 10.69 -18.93
N THR A 268 5.43 11.47 -17.86
CA THR A 268 4.46 11.56 -16.78
C THR A 268 3.22 12.35 -17.24
N GLU A 269 2.13 12.30 -16.49
CA GLU A 269 0.93 13.11 -16.75
C GLU A 269 1.22 14.61 -16.80
N THR A 270 2.27 15.06 -16.12
CA THR A 270 2.75 16.45 -16.12
C THR A 270 3.71 16.78 -17.27
N GLY A 271 3.93 15.85 -18.22
CA GLY A 271 4.77 16.05 -19.39
C GLY A 271 6.28 15.94 -19.17
N HIS A 272 6.74 15.48 -18.01
CA HIS A 272 8.16 15.24 -17.75
C HIS A 272 8.59 13.83 -18.20
N PRO A 273 9.82 13.66 -18.72
CA PRO A 273 10.35 12.33 -19.03
C PRO A 273 10.26 11.40 -17.82
N THR A 274 9.75 10.18 -18.03
CA THR A 274 9.75 9.14 -17.01
C THR A 274 11.16 8.60 -16.82
N VAL A 275 11.66 8.62 -15.58
CA VAL A 275 12.97 8.11 -15.19
C VAL A 275 12.77 7.11 -14.06
N ASP A 276 12.84 5.83 -14.38
CA ASP A 276 12.76 4.72 -13.43
C ASP A 276 13.61 3.52 -13.92
N GLU A 277 13.69 2.49 -13.08
CA GLU A 277 14.44 1.26 -13.40
C GLU A 277 13.96 0.61 -14.71
N ALA A 278 12.67 0.60 -14.96
CA ALA A 278 12.09 -0.08 -16.14
C ALA A 278 12.43 0.65 -17.44
N VAL A 279 12.48 1.99 -17.40
CA VAL A 279 12.85 2.81 -18.57
C VAL A 279 14.34 2.77 -18.82
N LEU A 280 15.17 2.92 -17.77
CA LEU A 280 16.62 3.02 -17.93
C LEU A 280 17.31 1.69 -18.23
N LYS A 281 16.69 0.57 -17.88
CA LYS A 281 17.24 -0.78 -18.12
C LYS A 281 17.67 -1.01 -19.55
N ASP A 282 16.87 -0.55 -20.51
CA ASP A 282 17.07 -0.82 -21.93
C ASP A 282 17.79 0.32 -22.66
N VAL A 283 18.17 1.40 -21.95
CA VAL A 283 18.89 2.54 -22.54
C VAL A 283 20.37 2.22 -22.71
N GLN A 284 20.84 2.18 -23.96
CA GLN A 284 22.21 1.80 -24.35
C GLN A 284 23.19 2.99 -24.23
N ILE A 285 23.17 3.67 -23.09
CA ILE A 285 24.06 4.78 -22.75
C ILE A 285 24.76 4.42 -21.43
N LYS A 286 26.10 4.45 -21.38
CA LYS A 286 26.87 4.03 -20.20
C LYS A 286 26.42 4.78 -18.93
N GLU A 287 26.20 6.07 -19.04
CA GLU A 287 25.74 6.91 -17.94
C GLU A 287 24.33 6.54 -17.46
N ALA A 288 23.46 6.11 -18.37
CA ALA A 288 22.12 5.63 -18.01
C ALA A 288 22.18 4.31 -17.24
N GLN A 289 23.13 3.43 -17.58
CA GLN A 289 23.32 2.16 -16.87
C GLN A 289 23.83 2.37 -15.43
N LEU A 290 24.68 3.37 -15.18
CA LEU A 290 25.10 3.75 -13.83
C LEU A 290 23.90 4.22 -12.99
N ILE A 291 23.06 5.07 -13.57
CA ILE A 291 21.85 5.55 -12.89
C ILE A 291 20.84 4.40 -12.67
N TYR A 292 20.67 3.51 -13.64
CA TYR A 292 19.84 2.31 -13.50
C TYR A 292 20.29 1.46 -12.31
N GLU A 293 21.59 1.16 -12.21
CA GLU A 293 22.14 0.36 -11.11
C GLU A 293 21.95 1.05 -9.76
N PHE A 294 22.16 2.36 -9.68
CA PHE A 294 21.89 3.14 -8.49
C PHE A 294 20.42 3.05 -8.06
N LEU A 295 19.48 3.31 -8.97
CA LEU A 295 18.05 3.27 -8.67
C LEU A 295 17.60 1.87 -8.23
N LEU A 296 18.13 0.83 -8.87
CA LEU A 296 17.88 -0.56 -8.51
C LEU A 296 18.33 -0.85 -7.08
N ILE A 297 19.55 -0.47 -6.73
CA ILE A 297 20.12 -0.68 -5.39
C ILE A 297 19.32 0.11 -4.35
N GLN A 298 19.01 1.38 -4.62
CA GLN A 298 18.20 2.20 -3.71
C GLN A 298 16.82 1.58 -3.45
N ASN A 299 16.17 1.05 -4.49
CA ASN A 299 14.90 0.36 -4.34
C ASN A 299 15.03 -0.91 -3.47
N ARG A 300 16.09 -1.68 -3.63
CA ARG A 300 16.35 -2.88 -2.81
C ARG A 300 16.66 -2.52 -1.37
N LEU A 301 17.51 -1.50 -1.17
CA LEU A 301 17.87 -0.99 0.16
C LEU A 301 16.66 -0.48 0.91
N ALA A 302 15.81 0.35 0.27
CA ALA A 302 14.59 0.86 0.87
C ALA A 302 13.62 -0.25 1.30
N LYS A 303 13.53 -1.34 0.52
CA LYS A 303 12.72 -2.51 0.89
C LYS A 303 13.28 -3.21 2.13
N VAL A 304 14.57 -3.51 2.15
CA VAL A 304 15.21 -4.18 3.30
C VAL A 304 15.09 -3.31 4.54
N GLN A 305 15.34 -2.00 4.40
CA GLN A 305 15.19 -1.05 5.50
C GLN A 305 13.76 -1.04 6.04
N SER A 306 12.74 -1.03 5.16
CA SER A 306 11.34 -1.07 5.58
C SER A 306 10.96 -2.31 6.39
N TRP A 307 11.67 -3.43 6.21
CA TRP A 307 11.49 -4.63 7.04
C TRP A 307 12.18 -4.48 8.40
N LEU A 308 13.41 -3.95 8.39
CA LEU A 308 14.20 -3.73 9.62
C LEU A 308 13.58 -2.69 10.55
N ASP A 309 12.91 -1.66 9.99
CA ASP A 309 12.28 -0.58 10.76
C ASP A 309 11.06 -1.05 11.58
N VAL A 310 10.45 -2.18 11.20
CA VAL A 310 9.19 -2.66 11.80
C VAL A 310 9.29 -4.08 12.37
N VAL A 311 10.47 -4.70 12.33
CA VAL A 311 10.67 -6.02 12.92
C VAL A 311 10.50 -5.92 14.43
N ASP A 312 9.74 -6.86 15.03
CA ASP A 312 9.51 -6.92 16.46
C ASP A 312 10.64 -7.69 17.21
N ASP A 313 10.49 -7.77 18.53
CA ASP A 313 11.46 -8.46 19.39
C ASP A 313 11.55 -9.97 19.12
N ASP A 314 10.53 -10.58 18.53
CA ASP A 314 10.48 -11.98 18.10
C ASP A 314 11.08 -12.20 16.69
N GLU A 315 11.73 -11.19 16.12
CA GLU A 315 12.25 -11.17 14.75
C GLU A 315 11.17 -11.38 13.69
N LYS A 316 9.97 -10.87 13.92
CA LYS A 316 8.85 -10.97 12.98
C LYS A 316 8.46 -9.63 12.39
N VAL A 317 7.96 -9.69 11.16
CA VAL A 317 7.40 -8.56 10.44
C VAL A 317 5.92 -8.82 10.19
N HIS A 318 5.09 -7.89 10.63
CA HIS A 318 3.62 -7.94 10.57
C HIS A 318 3.10 -7.02 9.45
N GLY A 319 3.33 -7.42 8.19
CA GLY A 319 2.84 -6.66 7.05
C GLY A 319 1.31 -6.75 6.92
N SER A 320 0.67 -5.62 6.68
CA SER A 320 -0.79 -5.54 6.57
C SER A 320 -1.30 -5.80 5.16
N VAL A 321 -2.51 -6.39 5.06
CA VAL A 321 -3.17 -6.72 3.80
C VAL A 321 -4.59 -6.18 3.78
N LEU A 322 -4.88 -5.33 2.80
CA LEU A 322 -6.23 -4.86 2.51
C LEU A 322 -6.86 -5.81 1.48
N THR A 323 -7.84 -6.60 1.90
CA THR A 323 -8.39 -7.72 1.11
C THR A 323 -9.13 -7.28 -0.15
N LEU A 324 -9.81 -6.13 -0.13
CA LEU A 324 -10.63 -5.59 -1.23
C LEU A 324 -10.19 -4.18 -1.66
N ARG A 325 -8.88 -3.87 -1.61
CA ARG A 325 -8.39 -2.51 -1.87
C ARG A 325 -8.44 -2.11 -3.34
N ALA A 326 -8.06 -3.01 -4.24
CA ALA A 326 -8.06 -2.71 -5.66
C ALA A 326 -9.48 -2.75 -6.23
N ILE A 327 -9.76 -1.89 -7.21
CA ILE A 327 -11.06 -1.86 -7.93
C ILE A 327 -11.39 -3.21 -8.58
N SER A 328 -10.37 -4.01 -8.88
CA SER A 328 -10.49 -5.38 -9.41
C SER A 328 -10.76 -6.44 -8.34
N GLY A 329 -10.91 -6.06 -7.06
CA GLY A 329 -11.05 -6.99 -5.93
C GLY A 329 -9.74 -7.65 -5.49
N ARG A 330 -8.59 -7.27 -6.06
CA ARG A 330 -7.28 -7.80 -5.63
C ARG A 330 -6.87 -7.20 -4.29
N MET A 331 -6.15 -8.01 -3.50
CA MET A 331 -5.54 -7.57 -2.26
C MET A 331 -4.41 -6.58 -2.50
N ALA A 332 -4.20 -5.65 -1.57
CA ALA A 332 -3.06 -4.75 -1.54
C ALA A 332 -2.30 -4.90 -0.21
N HIS A 333 -0.98 -4.94 -0.29
CA HIS A 333 -0.11 -5.09 0.87
C HIS A 333 0.56 -3.77 1.23
N HIS A 334 0.70 -3.48 2.52
CA HIS A 334 1.37 -2.28 3.03
C HIS A 334 1.95 -2.50 4.44
N SER A 335 2.79 -1.61 4.89
CA SER A 335 3.29 -1.44 6.26
C SER A 335 3.97 -2.67 6.91
N PRO A 336 4.98 -3.28 6.29
CA PRO A 336 5.52 -3.10 4.96
C PRO A 336 4.86 -4.00 3.92
N ASN A 337 5.11 -3.72 2.63
CA ASN A 337 4.63 -4.59 1.57
C ASN A 337 5.52 -5.83 1.42
N VAL A 338 5.15 -6.92 2.09
CA VAL A 338 5.89 -8.20 2.05
C VAL A 338 5.60 -9.06 0.80
N ALA A 339 4.57 -8.72 0.02
CA ALA A 339 4.28 -9.42 -1.24
C ALA A 339 5.21 -9.02 -2.40
N GLN A 340 5.88 -7.87 -2.30
CA GLN A 340 6.79 -7.37 -3.34
C GLN A 340 8.26 -7.68 -3.06
N VAL A 341 8.56 -8.76 -2.36
CA VAL A 341 9.93 -9.26 -2.27
C VAL A 341 10.39 -9.66 -3.68
N PRO A 342 11.54 -9.15 -4.15
CA PRO A 342 12.01 -9.40 -5.52
C PRO A 342 12.06 -10.88 -5.87
N ALA A 343 11.74 -11.22 -7.12
CA ALA A 343 11.82 -12.60 -7.61
C ALA A 343 13.27 -13.10 -7.59
N SER A 344 13.48 -14.39 -7.31
CA SER A 344 14.83 -14.98 -7.16
C SER A 344 15.73 -14.81 -8.38
N TYR A 345 15.15 -14.68 -9.57
CA TYR A 345 15.87 -14.44 -10.83
C TYR A 345 16.18 -12.96 -11.10
N SER A 346 15.58 -12.04 -10.33
CA SER A 346 15.86 -10.61 -10.46
C SER A 346 17.14 -10.23 -9.71
N PRO A 347 17.82 -9.12 -10.09
CA PRO A 347 18.98 -8.64 -9.36
C PRO A 347 18.68 -8.47 -7.85
N TYR A 348 19.55 -9.03 -7.01
CA TYR A 348 19.41 -9.07 -5.54
C TYR A 348 18.15 -9.79 -5.02
N GLY A 349 17.44 -10.51 -5.88
CA GLY A 349 16.19 -11.19 -5.49
C GLY A 349 16.44 -12.41 -4.61
N LYS A 350 17.49 -13.18 -4.88
CA LYS A 350 17.88 -14.32 -4.06
C LYS A 350 18.22 -13.88 -2.65
N GLU A 351 19.09 -12.90 -2.48
CA GLU A 351 19.50 -12.35 -1.20
C GLU A 351 18.31 -11.76 -0.41
N SER A 352 17.42 -11.04 -1.12
CA SER A 352 16.20 -10.50 -0.51
C SER A 352 15.30 -11.61 0.05
N ARG A 353 15.12 -12.71 -0.68
CA ARG A 353 14.31 -13.85 -0.24
C ARG A 353 14.96 -14.65 0.86
N GLU A 354 16.28 -14.77 0.85
CA GLU A 354 17.03 -15.46 1.88
C GLU A 354 17.02 -14.76 3.25
N CYS A 355 16.56 -13.49 3.33
CA CYS A 355 16.32 -12.81 4.60
C CYS A 355 15.07 -13.35 5.31
N TRP A 356 14.14 -14.02 4.59
CA TRP A 356 12.93 -14.59 5.15
C TRP A 356 13.12 -16.06 5.47
N THR A 357 12.76 -16.48 6.68
CA THR A 357 13.04 -17.82 7.17
C THR A 357 11.86 -18.42 7.92
N ALA A 358 11.87 -19.71 8.12
CA ALA A 358 10.91 -20.37 8.99
C ALA A 358 11.19 -20.01 10.46
N ILE A 359 10.14 -20.04 11.29
CA ILE A 359 10.18 -19.63 12.69
C ILE A 359 11.12 -20.51 13.56
N SER A 360 11.43 -21.71 13.10
CA SER A 360 12.40 -22.60 13.75
C SER A 360 13.05 -23.53 12.72
N PRO A 361 14.22 -24.13 13.04
CA PRO A 361 14.90 -25.08 12.15
C PRO A 361 14.07 -26.34 11.82
N SER A 362 13.08 -26.68 12.64
CA SER A 362 12.19 -27.83 12.44
C SER A 362 10.98 -27.51 11.54
N ARG A 363 10.83 -26.27 11.09
CA ARG A 363 9.73 -25.82 10.22
C ARG A 363 10.26 -25.36 8.88
N SER A 364 9.36 -25.32 7.90
CA SER A 364 9.66 -24.85 6.55
C SER A 364 8.64 -23.80 6.13
N LEU A 365 9.06 -22.85 5.28
CA LEU A 365 8.12 -22.01 4.53
C LEU A 365 7.53 -22.86 3.41
N VAL A 366 6.19 -22.90 3.34
CA VAL A 366 5.45 -23.59 2.30
C VAL A 366 4.86 -22.55 1.37
N GLY A 367 5.23 -22.61 0.09
CA GLY A 367 4.63 -21.78 -0.97
C GLY A 367 3.64 -22.60 -1.79
N CYS A 368 2.49 -21.98 -2.08
CA CYS A 368 1.48 -22.54 -2.98
C CYS A 368 1.07 -21.47 -3.98
N ASP A 369 1.20 -21.76 -5.26
CA ASP A 369 0.82 -20.87 -6.36
C ASP A 369 -0.16 -21.56 -7.31
N ALA A 370 -1.23 -20.85 -7.68
CA ALA A 370 -2.23 -21.37 -8.60
C ALA A 370 -1.75 -21.20 -10.04
N SER A 371 -1.36 -22.29 -10.67
CA SER A 371 -0.87 -22.33 -12.04
C SER A 371 -1.90 -21.77 -13.02
N SER A 372 -1.49 -20.76 -13.81
CA SER A 372 -2.30 -20.13 -14.88
C SER A 372 -3.70 -19.69 -14.43
N LEU A 373 -3.82 -19.10 -13.22
CA LEU A 373 -5.10 -18.80 -12.58
C LEU A 373 -6.04 -17.97 -13.48
N GLU A 374 -5.53 -16.90 -14.10
CA GLU A 374 -6.31 -16.03 -14.98
C GLU A 374 -6.82 -16.78 -16.21
N LEU A 375 -6.01 -17.64 -16.81
CA LEU A 375 -6.43 -18.45 -17.97
C LEU A 375 -7.46 -19.51 -17.58
N ARG A 376 -7.37 -20.07 -16.38
CA ARG A 376 -8.40 -20.99 -15.84
C ARG A 376 -9.72 -20.26 -15.61
N ALA A 377 -9.68 -19.05 -15.08
CA ALA A 377 -10.86 -18.21 -14.94
C ALA A 377 -11.46 -17.85 -16.31
N LEU A 378 -10.62 -17.47 -17.28
CA LEU A 378 -11.06 -17.21 -18.66
C LEU A 378 -11.72 -18.45 -19.30
N ALA A 379 -11.11 -19.63 -19.16
CA ALA A 379 -11.65 -20.87 -19.68
C ALA A 379 -13.05 -21.19 -19.09
N HIS A 380 -13.24 -20.90 -17.79
CA HIS A 380 -14.54 -21.04 -17.14
C HIS A 380 -15.61 -20.12 -17.78
N TYR A 381 -15.26 -18.84 -18.02
CA TYR A 381 -16.21 -17.88 -18.61
C TYR A 381 -16.46 -18.12 -20.09
N LEU A 382 -15.45 -18.56 -20.86
CA LEU A 382 -15.59 -18.89 -22.27
C LEU A 382 -16.46 -20.15 -22.47
N ASN A 383 -16.49 -21.05 -21.49
CA ASN A 383 -17.20 -22.34 -21.56
C ASN A 383 -16.86 -23.16 -22.81
N ASP A 384 -15.57 -23.08 -23.24
CA ASP A 384 -15.01 -23.83 -24.36
C ASP A 384 -14.25 -25.06 -23.84
N PRO A 385 -14.72 -26.26 -24.05
CA PRO A 385 -14.08 -27.48 -23.55
C PRO A 385 -12.68 -27.73 -24.12
N ALA A 386 -12.42 -27.34 -25.37
CA ALA A 386 -11.11 -27.50 -26.00
C ALA A 386 -10.08 -26.57 -25.37
N PHE A 387 -10.42 -25.29 -25.18
CA PHE A 387 -9.58 -24.33 -24.50
C PHE A 387 -9.37 -24.70 -23.02
N ALA A 388 -10.42 -25.12 -22.33
CA ALA A 388 -10.33 -25.56 -20.93
C ALA A 388 -9.37 -26.75 -20.76
N LYS A 389 -9.45 -27.75 -21.67
CA LYS A 389 -8.53 -28.90 -21.67
C LYS A 389 -7.08 -28.47 -21.88
N GLU A 390 -6.82 -27.58 -22.86
CA GLU A 390 -5.48 -27.08 -23.13
C GLU A 390 -4.88 -26.29 -21.93
N VAL A 391 -5.71 -25.49 -21.23
CA VAL A 391 -5.29 -24.74 -20.05
C VAL A 391 -4.99 -25.64 -18.85
N VAL A 392 -5.72 -26.75 -18.69
CA VAL A 392 -5.61 -27.64 -17.51
C VAL A 392 -4.57 -28.74 -17.72
N GLU A 393 -4.54 -29.34 -18.89
CA GLU A 393 -3.77 -30.56 -19.20
C GLU A 393 -2.60 -30.28 -20.15
N GLY A 394 -2.64 -29.18 -20.95
CA GLY A 394 -1.67 -28.82 -21.95
C GLY A 394 -0.67 -27.73 -21.52
N ASP A 395 0.07 -27.20 -22.50
CA ASP A 395 0.88 -25.99 -22.37
C ASP A 395 0.28 -24.87 -23.24
N VAL A 396 -0.71 -24.18 -22.69
CA VAL A 396 -1.43 -23.10 -23.37
C VAL A 396 -0.50 -21.99 -23.90
N HIS A 397 0.65 -21.75 -23.25
CA HIS A 397 1.60 -20.76 -23.73
C HIS A 397 2.34 -21.20 -24.98
N THR A 398 2.70 -22.48 -25.06
CA THR A 398 3.28 -23.07 -26.30
C THR A 398 2.25 -23.15 -27.42
N ALA A 399 0.99 -23.48 -27.09
CA ALA A 399 -0.09 -23.45 -28.08
C ALA A 399 -0.31 -22.04 -28.64
N ASN A 400 -0.37 -21.03 -27.76
CA ASN A 400 -0.49 -19.61 -28.15
C ASN A 400 0.73 -19.11 -28.91
N GLN A 401 1.94 -19.54 -28.57
CA GLN A 401 3.18 -19.22 -29.31
C GLN A 401 3.07 -19.64 -30.77
N LYS A 402 2.66 -20.89 -31.00
CA LYS A 402 2.49 -21.44 -32.36
C LYS A 402 1.36 -20.74 -33.12
N ALA A 403 0.21 -20.53 -32.45
CA ALA A 403 -0.94 -19.90 -33.09
C ALA A 403 -0.69 -18.44 -33.49
N ALA A 404 0.06 -17.69 -32.66
CA ALA A 404 0.38 -16.29 -32.90
C ALA A 404 1.70 -16.08 -33.70
N GLY A 405 2.43 -17.16 -34.06
CA GLY A 405 3.69 -17.07 -34.77
C GLY A 405 4.81 -16.36 -34.00
N LEU A 406 4.79 -16.45 -32.65
CA LEU A 406 5.76 -15.78 -31.80
C LEU A 406 7.04 -16.61 -31.65
N GLU A 407 8.20 -15.92 -31.52
CA GLU A 407 9.52 -16.58 -31.48
C GLU A 407 9.72 -17.39 -30.19
N THR A 408 9.21 -16.88 -29.03
CA THR A 408 9.45 -17.52 -27.74
C THR A 408 8.16 -17.74 -26.96
N ARG A 409 8.17 -18.75 -26.09
CA ARG A 409 7.09 -19.03 -25.13
C ARG A 409 6.83 -17.88 -24.16
N ASP A 410 7.87 -17.14 -23.76
CA ASP A 410 7.75 -15.99 -22.87
C ASP A 410 7.08 -14.80 -23.55
N GLN A 411 7.35 -14.59 -24.86
CA GLN A 411 6.59 -13.62 -25.65
C GLN A 411 5.10 -14.00 -25.70
N ALA A 412 4.78 -15.27 -25.93
CA ALA A 412 3.39 -15.73 -25.93
C ALA A 412 2.70 -15.55 -24.56
N LYS A 413 3.42 -15.81 -23.47
CA LYS A 413 2.93 -15.54 -22.12
C LYS A 413 2.63 -14.06 -21.92
N THR A 414 3.54 -13.17 -22.29
CA THR A 414 3.36 -11.73 -22.19
C THR A 414 2.18 -11.26 -23.06
N PHE A 415 2.13 -11.74 -24.31
CA PHE A 415 1.08 -11.41 -25.27
C PHE A 415 -0.31 -11.78 -24.77
N ILE A 416 -0.52 -13.02 -24.31
CA ILE A 416 -1.86 -13.46 -23.87
C ILE A 416 -2.37 -12.70 -22.66
N TYR A 417 -1.48 -12.39 -21.71
CA TYR A 417 -1.88 -11.58 -20.55
C TYR A 417 -2.16 -10.13 -20.94
N ALA A 418 -1.34 -9.54 -21.78
CA ALA A 418 -1.59 -8.21 -22.32
C ALA A 418 -2.95 -8.12 -23.04
N PHE A 419 -3.25 -9.13 -23.87
CA PHE A 419 -4.53 -9.25 -24.57
C PHE A 419 -5.72 -9.37 -23.63
N ILE A 420 -5.65 -10.24 -22.62
CA ILE A 420 -6.72 -10.42 -21.62
C ILE A 420 -7.01 -9.12 -20.86
N TYR A 421 -5.97 -8.33 -20.59
CA TYR A 421 -6.10 -7.05 -19.90
C TYR A 421 -6.36 -5.84 -20.82
N GLY A 422 -6.67 -6.10 -22.09
CA GLY A 422 -7.12 -5.06 -23.02
C GLY A 422 -6.01 -4.21 -23.61
N ALA A 423 -4.77 -4.70 -23.64
CA ALA A 423 -3.73 -4.02 -24.40
C ALA A 423 -4.12 -4.01 -25.89
N GLY A 424 -4.06 -2.81 -26.49
CA GLY A 424 -4.26 -2.65 -27.91
C GLY A 424 -3.07 -3.18 -28.74
N PRO A 425 -3.20 -3.24 -30.07
CA PRO A 425 -2.12 -3.62 -30.97
C PRO A 425 -0.95 -2.66 -30.94
#